data_024e037ecd1086db4e2c5a21fca65701
#
_entry.id   024e037ecd1086db4e2c5a21fca65701
#
_cell.length_a   1.000
_cell.length_b   1.000
_cell.length_c   1.000
_cell.angle_alpha   90.00
_cell.angle_beta   90.00
_cell.angle_gamma   90.00
#
_symmetry.space_group_name_H-M   'P 1'
#
loop_
_entity.id
_entity.type
_entity.pdbx_description
1 polymer ?
#
loop_
_entity_poly.entity_id
_entity_poly.type
_entity_poly.pdbx_seq_one_letter_code
_entity_poly.pdbx_strand_id
1 'polypeptide(L)'
;ICPTAPTRPVALLGGFPYTAWFDVSELSENGPDDWEGLDASAAHIANLLSTEPCDVKVGIGGFSMGAAMALYSATACALGRYGNGNPYNINLRAIVGLSGWLPGSRCLRNKIEVSHEAARRAASLPIMLGHGTCDDVVPYKHGEISAHSLNVAGFRNLTFKDYEGIGHYTIPKEMNEVCNWLTARLGLEG
;
A
#
# COMPACT_ATOMS: atom_id res chain seq x y z
N ILE A 1 -15.99 1.04 1.10
CA ILE A 1 -16.04 -0.04 0.08
C ILE A 1 -15.01 -1.09 0.43
N CYS A 2 -15.37 -2.38 0.44
CA CYS A 2 -14.46 -3.51 0.61
C CYS A 2 -14.54 -4.38 -0.66
N PRO A 3 -13.76 -4.08 -1.68
CA PRO A 3 -13.81 -4.84 -2.92
C PRO A 3 -13.20 -6.23 -2.75
N THR A 4 -13.76 -7.22 -3.43
CA THR A 4 -13.19 -8.56 -3.50
C THR A 4 -12.19 -8.63 -4.66
N ALA A 5 -10.99 -9.15 -4.38
CA ALA A 5 -9.99 -9.38 -5.41
C ALA A 5 -10.46 -10.45 -6.43
N PRO A 6 -9.98 -10.41 -7.66
CA PRO A 6 -10.30 -11.44 -8.65
C PRO A 6 -9.67 -12.80 -8.27
N THR A 7 -10.25 -13.88 -8.83
CA THR A 7 -9.62 -15.19 -8.73
C THR A 7 -8.56 -15.32 -9.81
N ARG A 8 -7.33 -15.69 -9.42
CA ARG A 8 -6.19 -15.87 -10.32
C ARG A 8 -5.23 -16.95 -9.82
N PRO A 9 -4.40 -17.55 -10.66
CA PRO A 9 -3.30 -18.39 -10.21
C PRO A 9 -2.32 -17.60 -9.35
N VAL A 10 -1.85 -18.21 -8.25
CA VAL A 10 -0.83 -17.63 -7.38
C VAL A 10 0.35 -18.58 -7.30
N ALA A 11 1.51 -18.17 -7.83
CA ALA A 11 2.70 -19.01 -7.97
C ALA A 11 3.23 -19.51 -6.62
N LEU A 12 3.24 -18.67 -5.59
CA LEU A 12 3.63 -19.02 -4.22
C LEU A 12 2.77 -20.16 -3.63
N LEU A 13 1.54 -20.30 -4.11
CA LEU A 13 0.57 -21.31 -3.68
C LEU A 13 0.46 -22.46 -4.70
N GLY A 14 1.51 -22.73 -5.47
CA GLY A 14 1.57 -23.81 -6.44
C GLY A 14 0.81 -23.56 -7.75
N GLY A 15 0.47 -22.30 -8.05
CA GLY A 15 -0.26 -21.92 -9.27
C GLY A 15 -1.75 -22.23 -9.22
N PHE A 16 -2.28 -22.63 -8.06
CA PHE A 16 -3.72 -22.83 -7.90
C PHE A 16 -4.49 -21.49 -7.90
N PRO A 17 -5.76 -21.47 -8.32
CA PRO A 17 -6.58 -20.27 -8.31
C PRO A 17 -6.95 -19.86 -6.88
N TYR A 18 -6.60 -18.62 -6.52
CA TYR A 18 -6.95 -17.97 -5.25
C TYR A 18 -7.53 -16.58 -5.51
N THR A 19 -8.28 -16.07 -4.57
CA THR A 19 -8.70 -14.67 -4.54
C THR A 19 -7.48 -13.81 -4.21
N ALA A 20 -6.91 -13.14 -5.20
CA ALA A 20 -5.65 -12.40 -5.08
C ALA A 20 -5.63 -11.16 -5.98
N TRP A 21 -5.04 -10.07 -5.47
CA TRP A 21 -4.92 -8.82 -6.21
C TRP A 21 -3.89 -8.91 -7.34
N PHE A 22 -2.80 -9.64 -7.12
CA PHE A 22 -1.71 -9.85 -8.08
C PHE A 22 -1.03 -11.18 -7.79
N ASP A 23 -0.17 -11.65 -8.68
CA ASP A 23 0.59 -12.88 -8.46
C ASP A 23 1.81 -12.61 -7.56
N VAL A 24 2.11 -13.56 -6.70
CA VAL A 24 3.30 -13.56 -5.83
C VAL A 24 4.00 -14.90 -6.01
N SER A 25 5.23 -14.88 -6.48
CA SER A 25 6.07 -16.08 -6.61
C SER A 25 6.87 -16.36 -5.35
N GLU A 26 7.33 -15.30 -4.68
CA GLU A 26 8.06 -15.37 -3.42
C GLU A 26 7.94 -14.04 -2.65
N LEU A 27 8.04 -14.12 -1.33
CA LEU A 27 8.18 -12.96 -0.45
C LEU A 27 9.66 -12.79 -0.12
N SER A 28 10.42 -12.20 -1.03
CA SER A 28 11.84 -11.87 -0.83
C SER A 28 12.16 -10.46 -1.32
N GLU A 29 13.24 -9.88 -0.79
CA GLU A 29 13.70 -8.55 -1.19
C GLU A 29 14.06 -8.48 -2.69
N ASN A 30 14.43 -9.61 -3.29
CA ASN A 30 14.86 -9.74 -4.67
C ASN A 30 13.84 -10.41 -5.59
N GLY A 31 12.68 -10.80 -5.04
CA GLY A 31 11.59 -11.41 -5.79
C GLY A 31 11.07 -10.51 -6.91
N PRO A 32 10.57 -11.10 -7.99
CA PRO A 32 9.95 -10.32 -9.05
C PRO A 32 8.58 -9.80 -8.58
N ASP A 33 8.25 -8.57 -8.98
CA ASP A 33 6.91 -8.02 -8.82
C ASP A 33 6.06 -8.32 -10.07
N ASP A 34 4.80 -8.69 -9.87
CA ASP A 34 3.80 -8.83 -10.94
C ASP A 34 3.27 -7.43 -11.32
N TRP A 35 4.04 -6.71 -12.13
CA TRP A 35 3.70 -5.35 -12.54
C TRP A 35 2.36 -5.24 -13.27
N GLU A 36 2.04 -6.23 -14.10
CA GLU A 36 0.78 -6.27 -14.83
C GLU A 36 -0.42 -6.45 -13.88
N GLY A 37 -0.33 -7.40 -12.95
CA GLY A 37 -1.35 -7.62 -11.94
C GLY A 37 -1.49 -6.45 -10.97
N LEU A 38 -0.38 -5.84 -10.56
CA LEU A 38 -0.37 -4.63 -9.72
C LEU A 38 -1.07 -3.46 -10.43
N ASP A 39 -0.73 -3.19 -11.67
CA ASP A 39 -1.35 -2.11 -12.46
C ASP A 39 -2.83 -2.35 -12.70
N ALA A 40 -3.22 -3.57 -13.08
CA ALA A 40 -4.62 -3.92 -13.33
C ALA A 40 -5.47 -3.77 -12.06
N SER A 41 -4.96 -4.24 -10.92
CA SER A 41 -5.66 -4.13 -9.64
C SER A 41 -5.71 -2.70 -9.11
N ALA A 42 -4.63 -1.93 -9.26
CA ALA A 42 -4.63 -0.52 -8.89
C ALA A 42 -5.60 0.30 -9.76
N ALA A 43 -5.69 0.00 -11.06
CA ALA A 43 -6.67 0.63 -11.96
C ALA A 43 -8.10 0.27 -11.58
N HIS A 44 -8.37 -0.98 -11.19
CA HIS A 44 -9.69 -1.39 -10.69
C HIS A 44 -10.08 -0.60 -9.42
N ILE A 45 -9.17 -0.50 -8.45
CA ILE A 45 -9.40 0.26 -7.22
C ILE A 45 -9.59 1.75 -7.53
N ALA A 46 -8.77 2.32 -8.40
CA ALA A 46 -8.90 3.71 -8.82
C ALA A 46 -10.25 3.99 -9.50
N ASN A 47 -10.74 3.05 -10.31
CA ASN A 47 -12.06 3.16 -10.93
C ASN A 47 -13.19 3.18 -9.90
N LEU A 48 -13.11 2.37 -8.85
CA LEU A 48 -14.07 2.41 -7.73
C LEU A 48 -14.04 3.78 -7.03
N LEU A 49 -12.86 4.32 -6.77
CA LEU A 49 -12.70 5.62 -6.12
C LEU A 49 -13.15 6.78 -7.00
N SER A 50 -13.04 6.66 -8.32
CA SER A 50 -13.45 7.71 -9.27
C SER A 50 -14.96 7.93 -9.31
N THR A 51 -15.76 7.02 -8.74
CA THR A 51 -17.21 7.19 -8.63
C THR A 51 -17.63 8.06 -7.44
N GLU A 52 -16.71 8.36 -6.53
CA GLU A 52 -16.98 9.24 -5.39
C GLU A 52 -17.03 10.73 -5.84
N PRO A 53 -17.87 11.56 -5.21
CA PRO A 53 -17.87 12.99 -5.46
C PRO A 53 -16.51 13.63 -5.27
N CYS A 54 -16.19 14.65 -6.06
CA CYS A 54 -14.85 15.26 -6.09
C CYS A 54 -14.46 16.01 -4.79
N ASP A 55 -15.42 16.33 -3.95
CA ASP A 55 -15.24 16.96 -2.63
C ASP A 55 -15.02 15.94 -1.51
N VAL A 56 -15.25 14.65 -1.77
CA VAL A 56 -15.02 13.59 -0.80
C VAL A 56 -13.52 13.26 -0.73
N LYS A 57 -13.00 13.21 0.50
CA LYS A 57 -11.64 12.74 0.75
C LYS A 57 -11.60 11.21 0.66
N VAL A 58 -10.80 10.67 -0.25
CA VAL A 58 -10.65 9.23 -0.43
C VAL A 58 -9.29 8.73 0.08
N GLY A 59 -9.27 7.53 0.61
CA GLY A 59 -8.07 6.83 1.05
C GLY A 59 -8.15 5.34 0.71
N ILE A 60 -7.03 4.66 0.83
CA ILE A 60 -6.92 3.22 0.64
C ILE A 60 -6.29 2.60 1.87
N GLY A 61 -6.90 1.53 2.36
CA GLY A 61 -6.31 0.71 3.42
C GLY A 61 -6.35 -0.77 3.06
N GLY A 62 -5.42 -1.54 3.61
CA GLY A 62 -5.40 -2.97 3.40
C GLY A 62 -4.57 -3.72 4.43
N PHE A 63 -4.81 -5.03 4.49
CA PHE A 63 -4.09 -5.99 5.30
C PHE A 63 -3.40 -7.00 4.37
N SER A 64 -2.16 -7.42 4.70
CA SER A 64 -1.40 -8.43 3.93
C SER A 64 -1.23 -8.01 2.45
N MET A 65 -1.68 -8.81 1.49
CA MET A 65 -1.66 -8.45 0.06
C MET A 65 -2.47 -7.17 -0.24
N GLY A 66 -3.55 -6.89 0.51
CA GLY A 66 -4.29 -5.64 0.42
C GLY A 66 -3.46 -4.43 0.87
N ALA A 67 -2.58 -4.60 1.85
CA ALA A 67 -1.61 -3.56 2.24
C ALA A 67 -0.60 -3.30 1.12
N ALA A 68 -0.10 -4.35 0.46
CA ALA A 68 0.79 -4.21 -0.69
C ALA A 68 0.11 -3.42 -1.82
N MET A 69 -1.18 -3.67 -2.09
CA MET A 69 -1.96 -2.89 -3.06
C MET A 69 -2.16 -1.44 -2.64
N ALA A 70 -2.45 -1.18 -1.35
CA ALA A 70 -2.57 0.19 -0.83
C ALA A 70 -1.25 0.97 -1.01
N LEU A 71 -0.12 0.35 -0.71
CA LEU A 71 1.21 0.94 -0.87
C LEU A 71 1.59 1.14 -2.34
N TYR A 72 1.26 0.17 -3.21
CA TYR A 72 1.45 0.36 -4.65
C TYR A 72 0.62 1.54 -5.19
N SER A 73 -0.64 1.64 -4.79
CA SER A 73 -1.50 2.78 -5.14
C SER A 73 -0.95 4.12 -4.62
N ALA A 74 -0.34 4.13 -3.43
CA ALA A 74 0.35 5.31 -2.90
C ALA A 74 1.52 5.73 -3.78
N THR A 75 2.32 4.77 -4.27
CA THR A 75 3.43 5.08 -5.20
C THR A 75 2.92 5.60 -6.54
N ALA A 76 1.85 4.99 -7.10
CA ALA A 76 1.23 5.45 -8.34
C ALA A 76 0.65 6.87 -8.18
N CYS A 77 0.01 7.18 -7.04
CA CYS A 77 -0.48 8.51 -6.69
C CYS A 77 0.67 9.54 -6.64
N ALA A 78 1.77 9.22 -5.97
CA ALA A 78 2.92 10.11 -5.90
C ALA A 78 3.56 10.34 -7.28
N LEU A 79 3.71 9.28 -8.07
CA LEU A 79 4.25 9.36 -9.44
C LEU A 79 3.29 10.03 -10.44
N GLY A 80 1.98 10.04 -10.16
CA GLY A 80 0.93 10.46 -11.08
C GLY A 80 0.70 9.49 -12.24
N ARG A 81 1.23 8.28 -12.14
CA ARG A 81 1.12 7.25 -13.18
C ARG A 81 1.30 5.84 -12.61
N TYR A 82 0.72 4.86 -13.28
CA TYR A 82 0.96 3.45 -13.04
C TYR A 82 2.35 2.99 -13.52
N GLY A 83 2.71 1.76 -13.25
CA GLY A 83 3.96 1.12 -13.73
C GLY A 83 4.06 1.09 -15.24
N ASN A 84 2.95 0.90 -15.96
CA ASN A 84 2.84 0.90 -17.42
C ASN A 84 2.85 2.32 -18.05
N GLY A 85 2.95 3.38 -17.23
CA GLY A 85 3.02 4.76 -17.69
C GLY A 85 1.68 5.47 -17.87
N ASN A 86 0.54 4.77 -17.77
CA ASN A 86 -0.79 5.39 -17.84
C ASN A 86 -1.01 6.33 -16.64
N PRO A 87 -1.75 7.44 -16.81
CA PRO A 87 -1.96 8.43 -15.74
C PRO A 87 -2.77 7.86 -14.58
N TYR A 88 -2.34 8.15 -13.35
CA TYR A 88 -3.09 7.88 -12.11
C TYR A 88 -3.70 9.18 -11.60
N ASN A 89 -5.02 9.30 -11.65
CA ASN A 89 -5.74 10.55 -11.43
C ASN A 89 -6.45 10.64 -10.06
N ILE A 90 -6.28 9.66 -9.17
CA ILE A 90 -6.92 9.67 -7.86
C ILE A 90 -6.05 10.43 -6.86
N ASN A 91 -6.64 11.42 -6.19
CA ASN A 91 -5.99 12.20 -5.15
C ASN A 91 -6.19 11.55 -3.78
N LEU A 92 -5.32 10.61 -3.43
CA LEU A 92 -5.38 9.91 -2.16
C LEU A 92 -5.01 10.83 -0.99
N ARG A 93 -5.78 10.74 0.11
CA ARG A 93 -5.61 11.58 1.31
C ARG A 93 -5.15 10.80 2.53
N ALA A 94 -5.24 9.49 2.52
CA ALA A 94 -4.74 8.62 3.57
C ALA A 94 -4.46 7.22 3.02
N ILE A 95 -3.37 6.62 3.47
CA ILE A 95 -2.98 5.25 3.13
C ILE A 95 -2.75 4.49 4.43
N VAL A 96 -3.29 3.28 4.53
CA VAL A 96 -3.04 2.37 5.65
C VAL A 96 -2.57 1.02 5.10
N GLY A 97 -1.40 0.57 5.54
CA GLY A 97 -0.86 -0.75 5.20
C GLY A 97 -0.57 -1.56 6.47
N LEU A 98 -1.29 -2.66 6.69
CA LEU A 98 -1.13 -3.52 7.86
C LEU A 98 -0.58 -4.88 7.44
N SER A 99 0.51 -5.32 8.06
CA SER A 99 1.15 -6.64 7.86
C SER A 99 1.41 -6.96 6.38
N GLY A 100 1.91 -5.99 5.62
CA GLY A 100 2.18 -6.11 4.20
C GLY A 100 3.61 -5.73 3.81
N TRP A 101 3.80 -5.48 2.53
CA TRP A 101 5.09 -5.08 1.94
C TRP A 101 4.89 -4.05 0.84
N LEU A 102 5.98 -3.39 0.44
CA LEU A 102 5.97 -2.40 -0.64
C LEU A 102 6.45 -3.02 -1.95
N PRO A 103 5.57 -3.27 -2.93
CA PRO A 103 5.99 -3.65 -4.27
C PRO A 103 6.85 -2.55 -4.92
N GLY A 104 7.88 -2.96 -5.64
CA GLY A 104 8.76 -2.03 -6.34
C GLY A 104 9.67 -1.18 -5.44
N SER A 105 9.86 -1.55 -4.18
CA SER A 105 10.67 -0.81 -3.20
C SER A 105 12.07 -0.43 -3.72
N ARG A 106 12.73 -1.33 -4.45
CA ARG A 106 14.10 -1.17 -4.96
C ARG A 106 14.28 -0.02 -5.95
N CYS A 107 13.27 0.31 -6.73
CA CYS A 107 13.36 1.36 -7.76
C CYS A 107 12.59 2.63 -7.41
N LEU A 108 11.87 2.64 -6.29
CA LEU A 108 10.96 3.74 -5.94
C LEU A 108 11.70 5.08 -5.80
N ARG A 109 12.81 5.10 -5.09
CA ARG A 109 13.61 6.31 -4.90
C ARG A 109 13.96 6.97 -6.22
N ASN A 110 14.56 6.22 -7.13
CA ASN A 110 14.98 6.73 -8.44
C ASN A 110 13.79 7.27 -9.25
N LYS A 111 12.63 6.61 -9.17
CA LYS A 111 11.41 7.05 -9.87
C LYS A 111 10.86 8.36 -9.30
N ILE A 112 10.94 8.58 -7.99
CA ILE A 112 10.45 9.81 -7.33
C ILE A 112 11.42 10.97 -7.57
N GLU A 113 12.73 10.75 -7.45
CA GLU A 113 13.76 11.81 -7.54
C GLU A 113 13.83 12.48 -8.93
N VAL A 114 13.36 11.84 -10.00
CA VAL A 114 13.38 12.43 -11.35
C VAL A 114 12.31 13.51 -11.58
N SER A 115 11.37 13.70 -10.65
CA SER A 115 10.25 14.65 -10.80
C SER A 115 10.00 15.42 -9.51
N HIS A 116 10.18 16.75 -9.56
CA HIS A 116 9.83 17.64 -8.44
C HIS A 116 8.37 17.52 -8.00
N GLU A 117 7.46 17.28 -8.94
CA GLU A 117 6.05 17.11 -8.63
C GLU A 117 5.79 15.77 -7.92
N ALA A 118 6.44 14.68 -8.35
CA ALA A 118 6.36 13.39 -7.67
C ALA A 118 6.93 13.49 -6.25
N ALA A 119 8.08 14.15 -6.07
CA ALA A 119 8.69 14.37 -4.76
C ALA A 119 7.79 15.18 -3.82
N ARG A 120 7.12 16.22 -4.34
CA ARG A 120 6.16 17.03 -3.57
C ARG A 120 4.94 16.20 -3.14
N ARG A 121 4.35 15.41 -4.06
CA ARG A 121 3.23 14.52 -3.74
C ARG A 121 3.62 13.45 -2.73
N ALA A 122 4.76 12.80 -2.90
CA ALA A 122 5.30 11.82 -1.95
C ALA A 122 5.45 12.42 -0.55
N ALA A 123 6.05 13.62 -0.43
CA ALA A 123 6.27 14.29 0.84
C ALA A 123 4.96 14.64 1.58
N SER A 124 3.88 14.89 0.86
CA SER A 124 2.59 15.30 1.44
C SER A 124 1.63 14.16 1.73
N LEU A 125 1.81 12.97 1.11
CA LEU A 125 0.86 11.85 1.23
C LEU A 125 0.96 11.19 2.61
N PRO A 126 -0.12 11.19 3.42
CA PRO A 126 -0.12 10.53 4.72
C PRO A 126 -0.17 9.01 4.56
N ILE A 127 0.77 8.31 5.20
CA ILE A 127 0.84 6.85 5.21
C ILE A 127 1.00 6.37 6.65
N MET A 128 0.20 5.38 7.05
CA MET A 128 0.38 4.62 8.28
C MET A 128 0.67 3.16 7.94
N LEU A 129 1.74 2.62 8.49
CA LEU A 129 2.08 1.21 8.43
C LEU A 129 1.98 0.60 9.82
N GLY A 130 1.42 -0.61 9.90
CA GLY A 130 1.40 -1.43 11.11
C GLY A 130 1.94 -2.83 10.82
N HIS A 131 2.70 -3.42 11.74
CA HIS A 131 3.23 -4.77 11.56
C HIS A 131 3.50 -5.46 12.89
N GLY A 132 3.07 -6.73 12.99
CA GLY A 132 3.39 -7.58 14.14
C GLY A 132 4.82 -8.09 14.09
N THR A 133 5.54 -8.03 15.23
CA THR A 133 6.96 -8.43 15.28
C THR A 133 7.18 -9.95 15.18
N CYS A 134 6.12 -10.74 15.39
CA CYS A 134 6.12 -12.21 15.28
C CYS A 134 5.32 -12.70 14.07
N ASP A 135 5.14 -11.85 13.05
CA ASP A 135 4.45 -12.24 11.81
C ASP A 135 5.29 -13.30 11.07
N ASP A 136 4.70 -14.50 10.92
CA ASP A 136 5.31 -15.67 10.28
C ASP A 136 4.83 -15.90 8.84
N VAL A 137 3.85 -15.11 8.37
CA VAL A 137 3.32 -15.14 7.00
C VAL A 137 3.97 -14.08 6.13
N VAL A 138 3.95 -12.83 6.58
CA VAL A 138 4.72 -11.72 6.01
C VAL A 138 5.72 -11.25 7.07
N PRO A 139 6.96 -11.74 7.03
CA PRO A 139 7.94 -11.44 8.07
C PRO A 139 8.07 -9.94 8.35
N TYR A 140 8.16 -9.56 9.64
CA TYR A 140 8.24 -8.18 10.12
C TYR A 140 9.26 -7.31 9.35
N LYS A 141 10.37 -7.93 8.94
CA LYS A 141 11.40 -7.29 8.11
C LYS A 141 10.85 -6.63 6.85
N HIS A 142 9.78 -7.17 6.24
CA HIS A 142 9.16 -6.55 5.06
C HIS A 142 8.45 -5.24 5.39
N GLY A 143 7.88 -5.11 6.59
CA GLY A 143 7.36 -3.85 7.10
C GLY A 143 8.45 -2.81 7.30
N GLU A 144 9.56 -3.19 7.93
CA GLU A 144 10.72 -2.31 8.13
C GLU A 144 11.33 -1.84 6.80
N ILE A 145 11.56 -2.76 5.86
CA ILE A 145 12.07 -2.43 4.52
C ILE A 145 11.12 -1.49 3.78
N SER A 146 9.81 -1.73 3.88
CA SER A 146 8.79 -0.88 3.26
C SER A 146 8.82 0.54 3.82
N ALA A 147 8.86 0.67 5.15
CA ALA A 147 8.95 1.95 5.83
C ALA A 147 10.25 2.69 5.47
N HIS A 148 11.38 1.99 5.47
CA HIS A 148 12.68 2.55 5.09
C HIS A 148 12.67 3.03 3.63
N SER A 149 12.21 2.20 2.70
CA SER A 149 12.18 2.52 1.27
C SER A 149 11.30 3.72 0.95
N LEU A 150 10.12 3.82 1.59
CA LEU A 150 9.24 4.98 1.48
C LEU A 150 9.92 6.24 2.01
N ASN A 151 10.55 6.16 3.19
CA ASN A 151 11.25 7.31 3.79
C ASN A 151 12.39 7.80 2.91
N VAL A 152 13.23 6.89 2.41
CA VAL A 152 14.36 7.21 1.51
C VAL A 152 13.86 7.78 0.18
N ALA A 153 12.71 7.32 -0.32
CA ALA A 153 12.07 7.85 -1.52
C ALA A 153 11.39 9.23 -1.30
N GLY A 154 11.37 9.75 -0.08
CA GLY A 154 10.88 11.09 0.21
C GLY A 154 9.45 11.19 0.73
N PHE A 155 8.81 10.09 1.13
CA PHE A 155 7.52 10.11 1.82
C PHE A 155 7.73 10.57 3.26
N ARG A 156 7.47 11.86 3.54
CA ARG A 156 7.77 12.50 4.83
C ARG A 156 6.66 12.37 5.86
N ASN A 157 5.44 12.11 5.41
CA ASN A 157 4.26 11.97 6.27
C ASN A 157 3.95 10.48 6.53
N LEU A 158 4.98 9.75 6.96
CA LEU A 158 4.95 8.32 7.21
C LEU A 158 4.97 8.04 8.72
N THR A 159 4.04 7.20 9.18
CA THR A 159 4.02 6.63 10.52
C THR A 159 4.20 5.13 10.40
N PHE A 160 5.19 4.54 11.10
CA PHE A 160 5.35 3.09 11.21
C PHE A 160 5.16 2.66 12.67
N LYS A 161 4.30 1.68 12.89
CA LYS A 161 3.98 1.10 14.20
C LYS A 161 4.30 -0.38 14.21
N ASP A 162 5.04 -0.81 15.17
CA ASP A 162 5.29 -2.22 15.46
C ASP A 162 4.42 -2.69 16.64
N TYR A 163 4.01 -3.95 16.59
CA TYR A 163 3.19 -4.58 17.63
C TYR A 163 3.91 -5.83 18.11
N GLU A 164 4.54 -5.70 19.28
CA GLU A 164 5.39 -6.75 19.87
C GLU A 164 4.60 -8.03 20.14
N GLY A 165 5.16 -9.16 19.72
CA GLY A 165 4.59 -10.49 19.93
C GLY A 165 3.36 -10.81 19.07
N ILE A 166 2.95 -9.91 18.17
CA ILE A 166 1.78 -10.12 17.32
C ILE A 166 2.21 -10.80 16.01
N GLY A 167 1.43 -11.82 15.61
CA GLY A 167 1.58 -12.55 14.36
C GLY A 167 0.85 -11.89 13.19
N HIS A 168 0.46 -12.70 12.19
CA HIS A 168 -0.23 -12.22 10.99
C HIS A 168 -1.74 -12.02 11.23
N TYR A 169 -2.08 -11.09 12.12
CA TYR A 169 -3.46 -10.70 12.45
C TYR A 169 -3.47 -9.32 13.10
N THR A 170 -4.63 -8.66 13.08
CA THR A 170 -4.83 -7.36 13.72
C THR A 170 -5.33 -7.52 15.15
N ILE A 171 -5.06 -6.52 15.99
CA ILE A 171 -5.52 -6.46 17.39
C ILE A 171 -6.32 -5.19 17.64
N PRO A 172 -7.20 -5.15 18.68
CA PRO A 172 -8.02 -3.97 18.99
C PRO A 172 -7.20 -2.70 19.18
N LYS A 173 -6.00 -2.78 19.77
CA LYS A 173 -5.10 -1.64 19.94
C LYS A 173 -4.70 -1.06 18.60
N GLU A 174 -4.24 -1.89 17.67
CA GLU A 174 -3.86 -1.48 16.31
C GLU A 174 -5.02 -0.81 15.58
N MET A 175 -6.20 -1.45 15.59
CA MET A 175 -7.38 -0.92 14.91
C MET A 175 -7.86 0.40 15.52
N ASN A 176 -7.76 0.60 16.82
CA ASN A 176 -8.05 1.88 17.47
C ASN A 176 -7.05 2.96 17.06
N GLU A 177 -5.77 2.63 16.96
CA GLU A 177 -4.74 3.57 16.49
C GLU A 177 -4.97 3.95 15.01
N VAL A 178 -5.35 2.99 14.15
CA VAL A 178 -5.75 3.25 12.76
C VAL A 178 -6.96 4.18 12.70
N CYS A 179 -8.02 3.90 13.48
CA CYS A 179 -9.20 4.74 13.55
C CYS A 179 -8.85 6.19 13.94
N ASN A 180 -8.11 6.37 15.02
CA ASN A 180 -7.71 7.69 15.51
C ASN A 180 -6.87 8.42 14.47
N TRP A 181 -5.94 7.72 13.82
CA TRP A 181 -5.09 8.29 12.78
C TRP A 181 -5.90 8.73 11.55
N LEU A 182 -6.85 7.89 11.08
CA LEU A 182 -7.75 8.22 9.96
C LEU A 182 -8.63 9.41 10.29
N THR A 183 -9.24 9.43 11.48
CA THR A 183 -10.09 10.52 11.98
C THR A 183 -9.33 11.85 11.90
N ALA A 184 -8.11 11.89 12.43
CA ALA A 184 -7.28 13.10 12.40
C ALA A 184 -6.88 13.50 10.98
N ARG A 185 -6.53 12.55 10.11
CA ARG A 185 -6.06 12.86 8.73
C ARG A 185 -7.18 13.26 7.78
N LEU A 186 -8.34 12.66 7.92
CA LEU A 186 -9.50 12.96 7.08
C LEU A 186 -10.36 14.10 7.62
N GLY A 187 -10.12 14.52 8.87
CA GLY A 187 -10.89 15.56 9.53
C GLY A 187 -12.32 15.10 9.83
N LEU A 188 -12.47 13.88 10.35
CA LEU A 188 -13.76 13.27 10.69
C LEU A 188 -14.21 13.61 12.12
N GLU A 189 -13.47 14.47 12.82
CA GLU A 189 -13.88 15.02 14.12
C GLU A 189 -15.06 15.98 13.88
N GLY A 190 -16.25 15.53 14.25
CA GLY A 190 -17.48 16.30 14.25
C GLY A 190 -17.72 16.98 15.58
#